data_d8334e7ebe59643660b73b35c3754734
#
_entry.id   d8334e7ebe59643660b73b35c3754734
#
_cell.length_a   1.000
_cell.length_b   1.000
_cell.length_c   1.000
_cell.angle_alpha   90.00
_cell.angle_beta   90.00
_cell.angle_gamma   90.00
#
_symmetry.space_group_name_H-M   'P 1'
#
loop_
_entity.id
_entity.type
_entity.pdbx_description
1 polymer ?
#
loop_
_entity_poly.entity_id
_entity_poly.type
_entity_poly.pdbx_seq_one_letter_code
_entity_poly.pdbx_strand_id
1 'polypeptide(L)'
;MRKFVVFAVLAILALPVASLRAQEAPEQSPTAKQFIAVQQCDDVIKIMETIAKYTENPLFETQTITQNANNGQWYEGKSMMFVNWETGTYSFVTLYPDGTACMQAIGKEFKPYEGPLLYADR
;
A
#
# COMPACT_ATOMS: atom_id res chain seq x y z
N MET A 1 -55.81 42.95 27.24
CA MET A 1 -55.53 41.76 26.36
C MET A 1 -54.31 42.09 25.50
N ARG A 2 -53.14 41.60 25.88
CA ARG A 2 -51.92 41.74 25.09
C ARG A 2 -51.52 40.40 24.53
N LYS A 3 -51.66 40.26 23.19
CA LYS A 3 -51.21 39.07 22.48
C LYS A 3 -49.72 39.18 22.26
N PHE A 4 -48.95 38.33 22.92
CA PHE A 4 -47.51 38.17 22.65
C PHE A 4 -47.39 37.17 21.48
N VAL A 5 -46.91 37.68 20.36
CA VAL A 5 -46.50 36.85 19.23
C VAL A 5 -45.04 36.45 19.46
N VAL A 6 -44.81 35.20 19.76
CA VAL A 6 -43.47 34.65 19.86
C VAL A 6 -43.00 34.26 18.47
N PHE A 7 -42.07 35.02 17.90
CA PHE A 7 -41.34 34.64 16.71
C PHE A 7 -40.27 33.62 17.08
N ALA A 8 -40.49 32.38 16.77
CA ALA A 8 -39.45 31.35 16.81
C ALA A 8 -38.54 31.54 15.59
N VAL A 9 -37.33 32.08 15.83
CA VAL A 9 -36.29 32.10 14.79
C VAL A 9 -35.66 30.74 14.75
N LEU A 10 -35.96 29.98 13.71
CA LEU A 10 -35.29 28.71 13.41
C LEU A 10 -33.91 29.05 12.81
N ALA A 11 -32.87 28.98 13.63
CA ALA A 11 -31.50 29.06 13.17
C ALA A 11 -31.14 27.69 12.53
N ILE A 12 -31.18 27.63 11.22
CA ILE A 12 -30.67 26.48 10.45
C ILE A 12 -29.14 26.59 10.50
N LEU A 13 -28.54 25.78 11.38
CA LEU A 13 -27.09 25.54 11.40
C LEU A 13 -26.74 24.75 10.15
N ALA A 14 -26.31 25.43 9.11
CA ALA A 14 -25.65 24.81 7.95
C ALA A 14 -24.30 24.30 8.39
N LEU A 15 -24.22 23.01 8.74
CA LEU A 15 -22.96 22.31 8.94
C LEU A 15 -22.26 22.21 7.56
N PRO A 16 -21.00 22.66 7.45
CA PRO A 16 -20.26 22.40 6.23
C PRO A 16 -20.08 20.90 6.10
N VAL A 17 -20.72 20.32 5.10
CA VAL A 17 -20.46 18.95 4.67
C VAL A 17 -19.02 18.96 4.15
N ALA A 18 -18.07 18.55 5.01
CA ALA A 18 -16.73 18.25 4.55
C ALA A 18 -16.86 17.13 3.53
N SER A 19 -16.76 17.48 2.26
CA SER A 19 -16.68 16.53 1.17
C SER A 19 -15.44 15.68 1.44
N LEU A 20 -15.63 14.47 1.95
CA LEU A 20 -14.64 13.41 1.86
C LEU A 20 -14.42 13.20 0.36
N ARG A 21 -13.41 13.90 -0.16
CA ARG A 21 -12.87 13.54 -1.46
C ARG A 21 -12.31 12.14 -1.28
N ALA A 22 -13.07 11.14 -1.73
CA ALA A 22 -12.49 9.86 -2.05
C ALA A 22 -11.28 10.17 -2.96
N GLN A 23 -10.09 9.69 -2.56
CA GLN A 23 -8.95 9.76 -3.46
C GLN A 23 -9.36 9.00 -4.71
N GLU A 24 -9.65 9.75 -5.77
CA GLU A 24 -9.86 9.16 -7.09
C GLU A 24 -8.63 8.33 -7.39
N ALA A 25 -8.84 7.06 -7.69
CA ALA A 25 -7.77 6.21 -8.21
C ALA A 25 -7.12 6.98 -9.38
N PRO A 26 -5.79 7.05 -9.45
CA PRO A 26 -5.13 7.80 -10.50
C PRO A 26 -5.67 7.34 -11.85
N GLU A 27 -6.16 8.29 -12.64
CA GLU A 27 -6.66 8.02 -13.99
C GLU A 27 -5.56 7.28 -14.76
N GLN A 28 -5.85 6.04 -15.16
CA GLN A 28 -4.90 5.27 -15.92
C GLN A 28 -4.65 5.97 -17.25
N SER A 29 -3.40 6.33 -17.49
CA SER A 29 -2.99 6.84 -18.78
C SER A 29 -3.46 5.90 -19.90
N PRO A 30 -4.00 6.39 -21.01
CA PRO A 30 -4.42 5.53 -22.13
C PRO A 30 -3.28 4.67 -22.71
N THR A 31 -2.04 4.97 -22.37
CA THR A 31 -0.86 4.19 -22.72
C THR A 31 -0.41 3.24 -21.62
N ALA A 32 -1.09 3.23 -20.48
CA ALA A 32 -0.74 2.35 -19.37
C ALA A 32 -0.93 0.87 -19.76
N LYS A 33 0.13 0.09 -19.55
CA LYS A 33 0.09 -1.37 -19.72
C LYS A 33 -0.17 -2.02 -18.38
N GLN A 34 -1.09 -2.95 -18.35
CA GLN A 34 -1.31 -3.80 -17.19
C GLN A 34 -0.45 -5.06 -17.30
N PHE A 35 0.24 -5.38 -16.21
CA PHE A 35 0.98 -6.63 -16.08
C PHE A 35 0.34 -7.46 -14.98
N ILE A 36 0.11 -8.74 -15.28
CA ILE A 36 -0.31 -9.69 -14.25
C ILE A 36 0.97 -10.40 -13.79
N ALA A 37 1.32 -10.21 -12.52
CA ALA A 37 2.42 -10.91 -11.90
C ALA A 37 1.88 -12.09 -11.08
N VAL A 38 2.46 -13.27 -11.29
CA VAL A 38 2.19 -14.43 -10.44
C VAL A 38 3.17 -14.38 -9.27
N GLN A 39 2.63 -14.28 -8.07
CA GLN A 39 3.42 -14.26 -6.85
C GLN A 39 3.43 -15.65 -6.22
N GLN A 40 4.58 -16.04 -5.68
CA GLN A 40 4.67 -17.24 -4.87
C GLN A 40 4.21 -16.91 -3.45
N CYS A 41 3.10 -17.52 -3.05
CA CYS A 41 2.55 -17.38 -1.70
C CYS A 41 2.63 -18.70 -0.95
N ASP A 42 2.92 -18.64 0.33
CA ASP A 42 2.92 -19.80 1.25
C ASP A 42 2.65 -19.30 2.68
N ASP A 43 2.68 -20.20 3.63
CA ASP A 43 2.67 -19.88 5.03
C ASP A 43 3.83 -18.93 5.39
N VAL A 44 3.56 -17.93 6.23
CA VAL A 44 4.53 -16.91 6.62
C VAL A 44 5.83 -17.52 7.18
N ILE A 45 5.73 -18.62 7.93
CA ILE A 45 6.90 -19.28 8.52
C ILE A 45 7.83 -19.80 7.42
N LYS A 46 7.29 -20.45 6.41
CA LYS A 46 8.09 -20.98 5.28
C LYS A 46 8.75 -19.88 4.47
N ILE A 47 8.04 -18.78 4.23
CA ILE A 47 8.62 -17.63 3.54
C ILE A 47 9.75 -17.02 4.37
N MET A 48 9.57 -16.84 5.68
CA MET A 48 10.60 -16.31 6.58
C MET A 48 11.81 -17.24 6.68
N GLU A 49 11.63 -18.54 6.71
CA GLU A 49 12.72 -19.52 6.64
C GLU A 49 13.53 -19.38 5.35
N THR A 50 12.86 -19.12 4.24
CA THR A 50 13.53 -18.90 2.96
C THR A 50 14.38 -17.61 3.00
N ILE A 51 13.84 -16.53 3.52
CA ILE A 51 14.56 -15.25 3.69
C ILE A 51 15.77 -15.44 4.61
N ALA A 52 15.59 -16.17 5.71
CA ALA A 52 16.66 -16.45 6.67
C ALA A 52 17.86 -17.21 6.06
N LYS A 53 17.62 -18.08 5.05
CA LYS A 53 18.70 -18.78 4.34
C LYS A 53 19.65 -17.83 3.60
N TYR A 54 19.15 -16.67 3.18
CA TYR A 54 19.95 -15.63 2.54
C TYR A 54 20.55 -14.63 3.52
N THR A 55 20.32 -14.81 4.82
CA THR A 55 20.81 -13.93 5.89
C THR A 55 20.36 -12.46 5.67
N GLU A 56 19.17 -12.28 5.15
CA GLU A 56 18.58 -10.98 4.90
C GLU A 56 17.90 -10.45 6.17
N ASN A 57 18.05 -9.16 6.42
CA ASN A 57 17.46 -8.47 7.57
C ASN A 57 16.41 -7.45 7.11
N PRO A 58 15.36 -7.21 7.91
CA PRO A 58 14.34 -6.24 7.55
C PRO A 58 14.93 -4.82 7.45
N LEU A 59 14.62 -4.14 6.36
CA LEU A 59 15.05 -2.78 6.09
C LEU A 59 13.94 -1.76 6.37
N PHE A 60 12.74 -2.02 5.86
CA PHE A 60 11.55 -1.21 6.12
C PHE A 60 10.27 -2.04 6.02
N GLU A 61 9.18 -1.47 6.53
CA GLU A 61 7.83 -2.00 6.37
C GLU A 61 6.87 -0.91 5.89
N THR A 62 5.82 -1.31 5.18
CA THR A 62 4.77 -0.43 4.71
C THR A 62 3.44 -1.15 4.64
N GLN A 63 2.34 -0.41 4.69
CA GLN A 63 1.02 -0.97 4.37
C GLN A 63 0.86 -1.11 2.87
N THR A 64 0.24 -2.19 2.45
CA THR A 64 0.04 -2.50 1.03
C THR A 64 -1.39 -2.93 0.79
N ILE A 65 -1.95 -2.46 -0.31
CA ILE A 65 -3.25 -2.90 -0.80
C ILE A 65 -3.03 -3.59 -2.15
N THR A 66 -3.47 -4.84 -2.25
CA THR A 66 -3.37 -5.64 -3.47
C THR A 66 -4.74 -6.07 -3.95
N GLN A 67 -4.92 -6.16 -5.26
CA GLN A 67 -6.13 -6.68 -5.86
C GLN A 67 -5.89 -8.11 -6.38
N ASN A 68 -6.77 -9.02 -6.00
CA ASN A 68 -6.74 -10.36 -6.54
C ASN A 68 -7.34 -10.36 -7.96
N ALA A 69 -6.54 -10.76 -8.94
CA ALA A 69 -6.93 -10.75 -10.33
C ALA A 69 -8.10 -11.74 -10.66
N ASN A 70 -8.26 -12.79 -9.85
CA ASN A 70 -9.29 -13.81 -10.12
C ASN A 70 -10.69 -13.37 -9.66
N ASN A 71 -10.79 -12.63 -8.57
CA ASN A 71 -12.08 -12.25 -7.98
C ASN A 71 -12.28 -10.73 -7.85
N GLY A 72 -11.27 -9.92 -8.18
CA GLY A 72 -11.32 -8.47 -8.08
C GLY A 72 -11.34 -7.91 -6.65
N GLN A 73 -11.23 -8.76 -5.63
CA GLN A 73 -11.25 -8.32 -4.24
C GLN A 73 -9.92 -7.66 -3.84
N TRP A 74 -10.03 -6.65 -2.97
CA TRP A 74 -8.90 -5.96 -2.39
C TRP A 74 -8.52 -6.59 -1.06
N TYR A 75 -7.22 -6.75 -0.86
CA TYR A 75 -6.64 -7.28 0.37
C TYR A 75 -5.63 -6.29 0.91
N GLU A 76 -5.73 -6.02 2.19
CA GLU A 76 -4.74 -5.23 2.92
C GLU A 76 -3.68 -6.17 3.50
N GLY A 77 -2.44 -5.72 3.45
CA GLY A 77 -1.31 -6.46 3.98
C GLY A 77 -0.21 -5.52 4.45
N LYS A 78 0.82 -6.10 5.02
CA LYS A 78 2.05 -5.41 5.38
C LYS A 78 3.16 -5.89 4.46
N SER A 79 3.76 -5.00 3.70
CA SER A 79 4.93 -5.34 2.90
C SER A 79 6.22 -4.97 3.63
N MET A 80 7.20 -5.85 3.50
CA MET A 80 8.51 -5.69 4.11
C MET A 80 9.60 -5.94 3.08
N MET A 81 10.65 -5.11 3.14
CA MET A 81 11.88 -5.33 2.39
C MET A 81 12.93 -5.92 3.32
N PHE A 82 13.53 -7.02 2.90
CA PHE A 82 14.65 -7.67 3.57
C PHE A 82 15.88 -7.55 2.68
N VAL A 83 17.02 -7.29 3.27
CA VAL A 83 18.28 -7.05 2.54
C VAL A 83 19.46 -7.68 3.28
N ASN A 84 20.37 -8.27 2.52
CA ASN A 84 21.70 -8.60 2.97
C ASN A 84 22.70 -7.61 2.35
N TRP A 85 23.25 -6.72 3.16
CA TRP A 85 24.16 -5.67 2.70
C TRP A 85 25.51 -6.19 2.21
N GLU A 86 25.92 -7.38 2.66
CA GLU A 86 27.19 -7.99 2.25
C GLU A 86 27.09 -8.63 0.88
N THR A 87 26.03 -9.36 0.62
CA THR A 87 25.79 -10.06 -0.65
C THR A 87 24.99 -9.25 -1.66
N GLY A 88 24.26 -8.23 -1.21
CA GLY A 88 23.35 -7.43 -2.03
C GLY A 88 22.06 -8.16 -2.40
N THR A 89 21.75 -9.31 -1.81
CA THR A 89 20.48 -9.96 -2.04
C THR A 89 19.35 -9.26 -1.31
N TYR A 90 18.16 -9.30 -1.87
CA TYR A 90 16.97 -8.75 -1.25
C TYR A 90 15.72 -9.55 -1.56
N SER A 91 14.75 -9.45 -0.66
CA SER A 91 13.41 -10.00 -0.80
C SER A 91 12.37 -8.95 -0.41
N PHE A 92 11.36 -8.78 -1.24
CA PHE A 92 10.21 -7.93 -0.93
C PHE A 92 8.97 -8.81 -0.78
N VAL A 93 8.35 -8.78 0.40
CA VAL A 93 7.32 -9.73 0.81
C VAL A 93 6.11 -8.99 1.35
N THR A 94 4.91 -9.45 1.00
CA THR A 94 3.66 -8.98 1.62
C THR A 94 3.12 -10.07 2.55
N LEU A 95 2.85 -9.65 3.79
CA LEU A 95 2.25 -10.46 4.84
C LEU A 95 0.76 -10.11 4.96
N TYR A 96 -0.09 -11.11 4.94
CA TYR A 96 -1.53 -10.95 5.10
C TYR A 96 -2.00 -11.41 6.50
N PRO A 97 -3.12 -10.85 7.01
CA PRO A 97 -3.61 -11.18 8.35
C PRO A 97 -3.98 -12.65 8.56
N ASP A 98 -4.25 -13.40 7.50
CA ASP A 98 -4.58 -14.83 7.54
C ASP A 98 -3.36 -15.75 7.73
N GLY A 99 -2.14 -15.19 7.83
CA GLY A 99 -0.91 -15.94 7.96
C GLY A 99 -0.26 -16.32 6.63
N THR A 100 -0.81 -15.86 5.51
CA THR A 100 -0.21 -16.03 4.19
C THR A 100 0.86 -14.95 3.95
N ALA A 101 1.96 -15.33 3.36
CA ALA A 101 2.96 -14.40 2.86
C ALA A 101 3.23 -14.63 1.38
N CYS A 102 3.36 -13.55 0.62
CA CYS A 102 3.62 -13.59 -0.80
C CYS A 102 4.94 -12.92 -1.14
N MET A 103 5.81 -13.64 -1.83
CA MET A 103 7.07 -13.11 -2.37
C MET A 103 6.76 -12.22 -3.57
N GLN A 104 6.91 -10.92 -3.41
CA GLN A 104 6.64 -9.92 -4.45
C GLN A 104 7.80 -9.78 -5.44
N ALA A 105 9.00 -9.71 -4.91
CA ALA A 105 10.23 -9.60 -5.68
C ALA A 105 11.40 -10.17 -4.90
N ILE A 106 12.33 -10.74 -5.62
CA ILE A 106 13.65 -11.15 -5.14
C ILE A 106 14.70 -10.63 -6.11
N GLY A 107 15.87 -10.34 -5.61
CA GLY A 107 16.93 -9.86 -6.48
C GLY A 107 18.29 -9.83 -5.82
N LYS A 108 19.22 -9.26 -6.52
CA LYS A 108 20.61 -9.07 -6.12
C LYS A 108 21.10 -7.69 -6.51
N GLU A 109 22.31 -7.35 -6.07
CA GLU A 109 22.94 -6.06 -6.34
C GLU A 109 22.14 -4.87 -5.75
N PHE A 110 21.47 -5.10 -4.60
CA PHE A 110 20.83 -4.03 -3.87
C PHE A 110 21.88 -3.01 -3.43
N LYS A 111 21.64 -1.75 -3.75
CA LYS A 111 22.49 -0.62 -3.37
C LYS A 111 21.66 0.65 -3.25
N PRO A 112 22.10 1.64 -2.47
CA PRO A 112 21.47 2.95 -2.46
C PRO A 112 21.46 3.56 -3.87
N TYR A 113 20.39 4.29 -4.18
CA TYR A 113 20.32 5.02 -5.43
C TYR A 113 21.17 6.30 -5.34
N GLU A 114 22.13 6.43 -6.23
CA GLU A 114 23.08 7.57 -6.31
C GLU A 114 22.89 8.43 -7.56
N GLY A 115 21.86 8.14 -8.35
CA GLY A 115 21.56 8.85 -9.56
C GLY A 115 20.88 10.21 -9.35
N PRO A 116 20.64 10.97 -10.43
CA PRO A 116 19.91 12.24 -10.37
C PRO A 116 18.46 12.03 -9.93
N LEU A 117 17.85 13.06 -9.33
CA LEU A 117 16.42 13.05 -9.03
C LEU A 117 15.63 13.03 -10.34
N LEU A 118 14.85 11.98 -10.55
CA LEU A 118 14.10 11.76 -11.79
C LEU A 118 12.98 12.79 -12.04
N TYR A 119 12.66 13.61 -11.05
CA TYR A 119 11.55 14.57 -11.04
C TYR A 119 12.00 16.02 -10.88
N ALA A 120 13.31 16.29 -10.91
CA ALA A 120 13.84 17.63 -10.62
C ALA A 120 13.47 18.67 -11.67
N ASP A 121 13.13 18.25 -12.89
CA ASP A 121 12.90 19.10 -14.06
C ASP A 121 11.42 19.17 -14.51
N ARG A 122 10.48 18.87 -13.60
CA ARG A 122 9.05 18.98 -13.91
C ARG A 122 8.42 20.20 -13.32
#